data_52af049a17c0ddf6d8c43809bf104485
#
_entry.id   52af049a17c0ddf6d8c43809bf104485
#
_cell.length_a   1.000
_cell.length_b   1.000
_cell.length_c   1.000
_cell.angle_alpha   90.00
_cell.angle_beta   90.00
_cell.angle_gamma   90.00
#
_symmetry.space_group_name_H-M   'P 1'
#
loop_
_entity.id
_entity.type
_entity.pdbx_description
1 polymer ?
#
loop_
_entity_poly.entity_id
_entity_poly.type
_entity_poly.pdbx_seq_one_letter_code
_entity_poly.pdbx_strand_id
1 'polypeptide(L)'
;MHIKVEVPRKLYWADKLGLLVVEDLPNSWGDPDKFMRNESEYTLKQMIKRDYNHPSIFSWVIFNEQWGLYSNNDPEDNKENEREILPETYSWVASMYYLAKSLDKSRLIEDNSTCCGGLHTATDINSWHVYLPGYEWENFLKDQTEKNFKGGSHLYYNGFKQEDQPFVNSECGNVWGYKGSTGDVDWSYDYHRMINSFRKFPELAGWLYTE
;
A
#
# COMPACT_ATOMS: atom_id res chain seq x y z
N MET A 1 1.02 -2.78 10.28
CA MET A 1 -0.18 -3.34 10.97
C MET A 1 -1.30 -3.33 9.95
N HIS A 2 -1.48 -4.48 9.31
CA HIS A 2 -2.16 -4.57 8.03
C HIS A 2 -3.70 -4.42 8.17
N ILE A 3 -4.27 -3.44 7.42
CA ILE A 3 -5.72 -3.16 7.24
C ILE A 3 -6.56 -3.12 8.53
N LYS A 4 -5.97 -2.70 9.63
CA LYS A 4 -6.68 -2.53 10.91
C LYS A 4 -5.98 -1.58 11.85
N VAL A 5 -6.76 -0.95 12.72
CA VAL A 5 -6.25 -0.19 13.86
C VAL A 5 -5.93 -1.18 14.98
N GLU A 6 -4.67 -1.29 15.35
CA GLU A 6 -4.22 -2.23 16.36
C GLU A 6 -4.49 -1.76 17.79
N VAL A 7 -4.41 -2.70 18.73
CA VAL A 7 -4.52 -2.37 20.15
C VAL A 7 -3.28 -1.58 20.62
N PRO A 8 -3.43 -0.55 21.44
CA PRO A 8 -2.31 0.32 21.87
C PRO A 8 -1.15 -0.44 22.54
N ARG A 9 -1.43 -1.61 23.13
CA ARG A 9 -0.38 -2.46 23.74
C ARG A 9 0.65 -2.97 22.72
N LYS A 10 0.25 -3.22 21.45
CA LYS A 10 1.19 -3.61 20.39
C LYS A 10 2.12 -2.46 20.04
N LEU A 11 1.58 -1.25 19.90
CA LEU A 11 2.37 -0.04 19.66
C LEU A 11 3.34 0.24 20.81
N TYR A 12 2.90 0.10 22.07
CA TYR A 12 3.79 0.19 23.24
C TYR A 12 4.98 -0.75 23.12
N TRP A 13 4.76 -2.01 22.72
CA TRP A 13 5.86 -2.97 22.57
C TRP A 13 6.72 -2.67 21.36
N ALA A 14 6.13 -2.19 20.26
CA ALA A 14 6.90 -1.72 19.11
C ALA A 14 7.84 -0.58 19.49
N ASP A 15 7.36 0.41 20.25
CA ASP A 15 8.18 1.50 20.79
C ASP A 15 9.32 0.97 21.66
N LYS A 16 9.01 0.04 22.57
CA LYS A 16 10.00 -0.54 23.47
C LYS A 16 11.09 -1.37 22.79
N LEU A 17 10.72 -2.05 21.71
CA LEU A 17 11.63 -2.92 20.97
C LEU A 17 12.34 -2.20 19.81
N GLY A 18 11.98 -0.95 19.53
CA GLY A 18 12.52 -0.19 18.40
C GLY A 18 12.08 -0.71 17.04
N LEU A 19 10.87 -1.27 16.95
CA LEU A 19 10.30 -1.75 15.68
C LEU A 19 9.71 -0.57 14.93
N LEU A 20 9.92 -0.54 13.61
CA LEU A 20 9.22 0.38 12.73
C LEU A 20 7.84 -0.17 12.37
N VAL A 21 6.84 0.68 12.42
CA VAL A 21 5.45 0.33 12.19
C VAL A 21 4.89 1.16 11.04
N VAL A 22 4.30 0.48 10.07
CA VAL A 22 3.32 1.04 9.13
C VAL A 22 1.95 0.74 9.71
N GLU A 23 1.09 1.74 9.87
CA GLU A 23 -0.24 1.55 10.44
C GLU A 23 -1.31 1.91 9.41
N ASP A 24 -2.17 0.92 9.14
CA ASP A 24 -3.18 1.01 8.09
C ASP A 24 -4.54 1.37 8.66
N LEU A 25 -5.27 2.19 7.89
CA LEU A 25 -6.69 2.39 8.10
C LEU A 25 -7.46 1.13 7.72
N PRO A 26 -8.47 0.69 8.48
CA PRO A 26 -9.38 -0.36 8.05
C PRO A 26 -10.12 0.07 6.78
N ASN A 27 -10.18 -0.83 5.81
CA ASN A 27 -10.86 -0.57 4.54
C ASN A 27 -12.15 -1.40 4.40
N SER A 28 -13.06 -0.89 3.60
CA SER A 28 -14.32 -1.54 3.25
C SER A 28 -14.16 -2.39 1.99
N TRP A 29 -15.04 -3.37 1.82
CA TRP A 29 -15.20 -4.12 0.55
C TRP A 29 -16.34 -3.57 -0.32
N GLY A 30 -17.13 -2.63 0.23
CA GLY A 30 -18.26 -2.02 -0.47
C GLY A 30 -17.86 -0.82 -1.33
N ASP A 31 -18.85 -0.24 -1.99
CA ASP A 31 -18.69 0.97 -2.79
C ASP A 31 -18.32 2.20 -1.93
N PRO A 32 -17.56 3.16 -2.48
CA PRO A 32 -17.16 4.39 -1.80
C PRO A 32 -18.33 5.38 -1.67
N ASP A 33 -19.42 4.94 -1.04
CA ASP A 33 -20.58 5.76 -0.78
C ASP A 33 -20.32 6.84 0.30
N LYS A 34 -21.30 7.70 0.53
CA LYS A 34 -21.16 8.77 1.50
C LYS A 34 -20.93 8.27 2.93
N PHE A 35 -21.54 7.14 3.30
CA PHE A 35 -21.38 6.56 4.62
C PHE A 35 -19.95 6.06 4.80
N MET A 36 -19.46 5.26 3.87
CA MET A 36 -18.09 4.73 3.90
C MET A 36 -17.05 5.85 3.92
N ARG A 37 -17.21 6.89 3.10
CA ARG A 37 -16.31 8.06 3.09
C ARG A 37 -16.27 8.77 4.43
N ASN A 38 -17.43 9.01 5.05
CA ASN A 38 -17.51 9.67 6.36
C ASN A 38 -16.87 8.82 7.47
N GLU A 39 -17.11 7.50 7.49
CA GLU A 39 -16.53 6.57 8.45
C GLU A 39 -15.01 6.47 8.29
N SER A 40 -14.51 6.44 7.06
CA SER A 40 -13.07 6.44 6.77
C SER A 40 -12.40 7.71 7.28
N GLU A 41 -12.97 8.88 7.00
CA GLU A 41 -12.45 10.16 7.52
C GLU A 41 -12.47 10.21 9.05
N TYR A 42 -13.57 9.79 9.65
CA TYR A 42 -13.70 9.77 11.12
C TYR A 42 -12.66 8.84 11.74
N THR A 43 -12.54 7.62 11.21
CA THR A 43 -11.60 6.62 11.70
C THR A 43 -10.16 7.09 11.55
N LEU A 44 -9.78 7.66 10.40
CA LEU A 44 -8.44 8.22 10.18
C LEU A 44 -8.09 9.30 11.22
N LYS A 45 -9.03 10.23 11.48
CA LYS A 45 -8.84 11.27 12.50
C LYS A 45 -8.64 10.70 13.89
N GLN A 46 -9.44 9.67 14.26
CA GLN A 46 -9.33 9.05 15.58
C GLN A 46 -8.06 8.20 15.71
N MET A 47 -7.68 7.46 14.68
CA MET A 47 -6.46 6.65 14.63
C MET A 47 -5.22 7.51 14.83
N ILE A 48 -5.05 8.55 14.01
CA ILE A 48 -3.91 9.47 14.15
C ILE A 48 -3.93 10.16 15.53
N LYS A 49 -5.08 10.64 15.99
CA LYS A 49 -5.18 11.28 17.30
C LYS A 49 -4.79 10.36 18.45
N ARG A 50 -5.20 9.07 18.40
CA ARG A 50 -4.91 8.08 19.44
C ARG A 50 -3.43 7.74 19.48
N ASP A 51 -2.85 7.50 18.29
CA ASP A 51 -1.56 6.83 18.16
C ASP A 51 -0.40 7.79 17.79
N TYR A 52 -0.69 9.08 17.69
CA TYR A 52 0.26 10.14 17.33
C TYR A 52 1.59 10.08 18.12
N ASN A 53 1.54 9.75 19.41
CA ASN A 53 2.70 9.77 20.27
C ASN A 53 3.53 8.47 20.27
N HIS A 54 3.23 7.51 19.39
CA HIS A 54 4.01 6.30 19.24
C HIS A 54 5.18 6.52 18.26
N PRO A 55 6.45 6.59 18.75
CA PRO A 55 7.60 6.84 17.87
C PRO A 55 7.92 5.66 16.93
N SER A 56 7.39 4.48 17.19
CA SER A 56 7.51 3.33 16.29
C SER A 56 6.80 3.53 14.95
N ILE A 57 5.70 4.29 14.93
CA ILE A 57 4.95 4.54 13.69
C ILE A 57 5.74 5.51 12.83
N PHE A 58 6.14 5.08 11.65
CA PHE A 58 6.84 5.94 10.69
C PHE A 58 5.98 6.30 9.46
N SER A 59 4.93 5.54 9.19
CA SER A 59 4.01 5.79 8.09
C SER A 59 2.57 5.40 8.44
N TRP A 60 1.62 6.18 7.89
CA TRP A 60 0.19 5.91 7.89
C TRP A 60 -0.21 5.48 6.48
N VAL A 61 -0.96 4.39 6.34
CA VAL A 61 -1.53 3.91 5.08
C VAL A 61 -3.04 4.11 5.10
N ILE A 62 -3.58 4.76 4.07
CA ILE A 62 -4.99 5.11 4.05
C ILE A 62 -5.81 4.01 3.38
N PHE A 63 -5.40 3.56 2.20
CA PHE A 63 -6.09 2.48 1.51
C PHE A 63 -5.12 1.35 1.16
N ASN A 64 -5.65 0.12 1.17
CA ASN A 64 -4.95 -1.06 0.76
C ASN A 64 -5.60 -1.64 -0.50
N GLU A 65 -4.80 -1.84 -1.56
CA GLU A 65 -5.21 -2.55 -2.77
C GLU A 65 -6.54 -2.06 -3.38
N GLN A 66 -6.80 -0.77 -3.27
CA GLN A 66 -8.03 -0.11 -3.73
C GLN A 66 -9.32 -0.63 -3.10
N TRP A 67 -9.22 -1.33 -1.96
CA TRP A 67 -10.40 -1.82 -1.26
C TRP A 67 -11.31 -0.68 -0.81
N GLY A 68 -12.59 -0.79 -1.19
CA GLY A 68 -13.58 0.26 -0.95
C GLY A 68 -13.48 1.47 -1.87
N LEU A 69 -12.66 1.41 -2.94
CA LEU A 69 -12.54 2.49 -3.92
C LEU A 69 -13.27 2.19 -5.23
N TYR A 70 -13.54 0.92 -5.52
CA TYR A 70 -14.27 0.52 -6.72
C TYR A 70 -15.75 0.82 -6.60
N SER A 71 -16.34 1.34 -7.67
CA SER A 71 -17.78 1.44 -7.85
C SER A 71 -18.32 0.20 -8.56
N ASN A 72 -19.61 -0.09 -8.36
CA ASN A 72 -20.28 -1.27 -8.89
C ASN A 72 -19.74 -2.60 -8.31
N ASN A 73 -19.41 -2.59 -7.01
CA ASN A 73 -19.09 -3.80 -6.28
C ASN A 73 -20.38 -4.54 -5.90
N ASP A 74 -20.92 -5.34 -6.81
CA ASP A 74 -21.98 -6.30 -6.46
C ASP A 74 -21.32 -7.61 -6.00
N PRO A 75 -21.49 -8.00 -4.72
CA PRO A 75 -20.91 -9.25 -4.20
C PRO A 75 -21.48 -10.51 -4.87
N GLU A 76 -22.69 -10.40 -5.49
CA GLU A 76 -23.36 -11.51 -6.18
C GLU A 76 -23.02 -11.56 -7.67
N ASP A 77 -22.49 -10.48 -8.23
CA ASP A 77 -22.09 -10.40 -9.63
C ASP A 77 -20.56 -10.51 -9.76
N ASN A 78 -20.08 -11.70 -10.14
CA ASN A 78 -18.66 -12.01 -10.37
C ASN A 78 -18.01 -11.23 -11.54
N LYS A 79 -18.53 -10.06 -11.88
CA LYS A 79 -17.99 -9.20 -12.94
C LYS A 79 -16.87 -8.30 -12.44
N GLU A 80 -15.77 -8.89 -12.00
CA GLU A 80 -14.55 -8.13 -11.65
C GLU A 80 -14.09 -7.19 -12.77
N ASN A 81 -14.42 -7.50 -14.02
CA ASN A 81 -14.05 -6.71 -15.20
C ASN A 81 -14.89 -5.42 -15.39
N GLU A 82 -15.96 -5.21 -14.63
CA GLU A 82 -16.81 -4.02 -14.71
C GLU A 82 -16.57 -3.04 -13.55
N ARG A 83 -15.67 -3.37 -12.63
CA ARG A 83 -15.31 -2.49 -11.51
C ARG A 83 -14.42 -1.36 -12.01
N GLU A 84 -14.76 -0.15 -11.64
CA GLU A 84 -13.95 1.03 -11.94
C GLU A 84 -13.79 1.94 -10.74
N ILE A 85 -12.69 2.68 -10.70
CA ILE A 85 -12.50 3.75 -9.74
C ILE A 85 -12.83 5.07 -10.44
N LEU A 86 -13.90 5.71 -9.98
CA LEU A 86 -14.38 6.94 -10.58
C LEU A 86 -13.45 8.13 -10.28
N PRO A 87 -13.40 9.16 -11.14
CA PRO A 87 -12.57 10.35 -10.94
C PRO A 87 -12.79 11.05 -9.60
N GLU A 88 -14.04 11.12 -9.12
CA GLU A 88 -14.39 11.68 -7.82
C GLU A 88 -13.85 10.83 -6.66
N THR A 89 -13.67 9.52 -6.86
CA THR A 89 -13.05 8.65 -5.85
C THR A 89 -11.54 8.91 -5.76
N TYR A 90 -10.84 9.07 -6.87
CA TYR A 90 -9.44 9.50 -6.86
C TYR A 90 -9.27 10.89 -6.20
N SER A 91 -10.19 11.81 -6.48
CA SER A 91 -10.19 13.13 -5.83
C SER A 91 -10.37 13.01 -4.32
N TRP A 92 -11.23 12.08 -3.86
CA TRP A 92 -11.43 11.80 -2.46
C TRP A 92 -10.18 11.14 -1.83
N VAL A 93 -9.54 10.16 -2.49
CA VAL A 93 -8.28 9.56 -2.03
C VAL A 93 -7.22 10.65 -1.80
N ALA A 94 -7.04 11.55 -2.76
CA ALA A 94 -6.13 12.68 -2.61
C ALA A 94 -6.52 13.58 -1.42
N SER A 95 -7.81 13.84 -1.19
CA SER A 95 -8.27 14.62 -0.05
C SER A 95 -7.97 13.94 1.29
N MET A 96 -8.05 12.61 1.35
CA MET A 96 -7.69 11.83 2.54
C MET A 96 -6.19 11.92 2.85
N TYR A 97 -5.33 11.89 1.83
CA TYR A 97 -3.90 12.16 2.01
C TYR A 97 -3.66 13.54 2.63
N TYR A 98 -4.25 14.61 2.07
CA TYR A 98 -4.07 15.96 2.61
C TYR A 98 -4.66 16.10 4.01
N LEU A 99 -5.75 15.42 4.31
CA LEU A 99 -6.31 15.36 5.66
C LEU A 99 -5.28 14.73 6.62
N ALA A 100 -4.73 13.56 6.29
CA ALA A 100 -3.71 12.92 7.12
C ALA A 100 -2.49 13.81 7.32
N LYS A 101 -1.97 14.46 6.25
CA LYS A 101 -0.85 15.43 6.34
C LYS A 101 -1.18 16.64 7.20
N SER A 102 -2.43 17.08 7.25
CA SER A 102 -2.85 18.17 8.12
C SER A 102 -2.85 17.78 9.60
N LEU A 103 -3.09 16.50 9.90
CA LEU A 103 -3.11 15.93 11.25
C LEU A 103 -1.71 15.52 11.73
N ASP A 104 -0.89 14.99 10.84
CA ASP A 104 0.49 14.59 11.13
C ASP A 104 1.43 14.99 9.98
N LYS A 105 2.23 16.03 10.21
CA LYS A 105 3.24 16.52 9.26
C LYS A 105 4.58 15.82 9.41
N SER A 106 4.75 15.02 10.44
CA SER A 106 6.05 14.44 10.81
C SER A 106 6.30 13.06 10.20
N ARG A 107 5.22 12.37 9.80
CA ARG A 107 5.28 11.01 9.25
C ARG A 107 4.95 10.96 7.77
N LEU A 108 5.36 9.87 7.13
CA LEU A 108 5.00 9.57 5.76
C LEU A 108 3.52 9.14 5.70
N ILE A 109 2.86 9.55 4.63
CA ILE A 109 1.49 9.15 4.34
C ILE A 109 1.49 8.42 3.01
N GLU A 110 0.98 7.21 3.00
CA GLU A 110 0.71 6.43 1.81
C GLU A 110 -0.79 6.49 1.52
N ASP A 111 -1.16 6.98 0.35
CA ASP A 111 -2.56 7.17 -0.03
C ASP A 111 -3.27 5.85 -0.29
N ASN A 112 -2.59 4.94 -0.95
CA ASN A 112 -3.09 3.63 -1.32
C ASN A 112 -1.92 2.69 -1.63
N SER A 113 -1.86 1.54 -0.99
CA SER A 113 -0.90 0.49 -1.36
C SER A 113 -1.38 -0.20 -2.62
N THR A 114 -0.83 0.17 -3.77
CA THR A 114 -1.40 -0.21 -5.06
C THR A 114 -1.15 -1.66 -5.44
N CYS A 115 -2.17 -2.34 -6.00
CA CYS A 115 -2.01 -3.57 -6.77
C CYS A 115 -2.87 -3.53 -8.04
N CYS A 116 -2.75 -4.54 -8.84
CA CYS A 116 -3.77 -4.95 -9.81
C CYS A 116 -4.25 -3.82 -10.77
N GLY A 117 -3.37 -2.88 -11.10
CA GLY A 117 -3.70 -1.72 -11.94
C GLY A 117 -4.19 -0.49 -11.18
N GLY A 118 -4.18 -0.52 -9.84
CA GLY A 118 -4.44 0.66 -9.03
C GLY A 118 -3.39 1.76 -9.21
N LEU A 119 -3.78 2.99 -8.93
CA LEU A 119 -2.93 4.16 -9.12
C LEU A 119 -2.87 4.99 -7.83
N HIS A 120 -1.72 5.59 -7.61
CA HIS A 120 -1.53 6.62 -6.58
C HIS A 120 -2.15 7.96 -6.99
N THR A 121 -2.51 8.74 -5.99
CA THR A 121 -2.80 10.17 -6.10
C THR A 121 -1.66 10.96 -5.44
N ALA A 122 -1.97 11.87 -4.51
CA ALA A 122 -0.95 12.47 -3.66
C ALA A 122 -0.48 11.44 -2.62
N THR A 123 0.82 11.19 -2.57
CA THR A 123 1.43 10.21 -1.66
C THR A 123 2.87 10.60 -1.31
N ASP A 124 3.36 10.17 -0.14
CA ASP A 124 4.78 10.31 0.22
C ASP A 124 5.59 9.05 -0.14
N ILE A 125 4.94 7.95 -0.51
CA ILE A 125 5.57 6.67 -0.85
C ILE A 125 4.99 6.18 -2.17
N ASN A 126 5.86 5.79 -3.11
CA ASN A 126 5.43 5.05 -4.30
C ASN A 126 5.56 3.56 -3.99
N SER A 127 4.44 2.93 -3.73
CA SER A 127 4.38 1.54 -3.34
C SER A 127 3.63 0.68 -4.33
N TRP A 128 3.88 -0.60 -4.28
CA TRP A 128 3.11 -1.60 -5.02
C TRP A 128 3.10 -2.93 -4.29
N HIS A 129 2.08 -3.74 -4.59
CA HIS A 129 1.97 -5.13 -4.17
C HIS A 129 2.13 -6.03 -5.39
N VAL A 130 3.02 -7.00 -5.30
CA VAL A 130 3.18 -8.02 -6.32
C VAL A 130 3.77 -9.30 -5.73
N TYR A 131 3.29 -10.42 -6.21
CA TYR A 131 3.71 -11.75 -5.80
C TYR A 131 4.29 -12.49 -7.00
N LEU A 132 5.61 -12.69 -7.02
CA LEU A 132 6.31 -13.30 -8.14
C LEU A 132 7.24 -14.41 -7.67
N PRO A 133 7.45 -15.46 -8.49
CA PRO A 133 8.54 -16.40 -8.28
C PRO A 133 9.89 -15.68 -8.23
N GLY A 134 10.84 -16.19 -7.45
CA GLY A 134 12.13 -15.55 -7.22
C GLY A 134 12.92 -15.22 -8.49
N TYR A 135 12.72 -15.96 -9.58
CA TYR A 135 13.40 -15.73 -10.85
C TYR A 135 12.81 -14.61 -11.72
N GLU A 136 11.59 -14.13 -11.40
CA GLU A 136 10.91 -13.06 -12.16
C GLU A 136 11.21 -11.66 -11.59
N TRP A 137 11.61 -11.57 -10.33
CA TRP A 137 11.78 -10.31 -9.62
C TRP A 137 12.73 -9.33 -10.28
N GLU A 138 13.86 -9.82 -10.81
CA GLU A 138 14.85 -8.92 -11.41
C GLU A 138 14.32 -8.21 -12.66
N ASN A 139 13.58 -8.94 -13.51
CA ASN A 139 12.96 -8.35 -14.69
C ASN A 139 11.83 -7.39 -14.32
N PHE A 140 11.02 -7.75 -13.33
CA PHE A 140 9.96 -6.89 -12.84
C PHE A 140 10.53 -5.57 -12.28
N LEU A 141 11.52 -5.63 -11.40
CA LEU A 141 12.11 -4.45 -10.78
C LEU A 141 12.79 -3.55 -11.81
N LYS A 142 13.45 -4.13 -12.78
CA LYS A 142 14.03 -3.38 -13.91
C LYS A 142 12.95 -2.59 -14.66
N ASP A 143 11.87 -3.26 -15.04
CA ASP A 143 10.73 -2.61 -15.71
C ASP A 143 10.12 -1.49 -14.84
N GLN A 144 9.93 -1.74 -13.54
CA GLN A 144 9.38 -0.74 -12.63
C GLN A 144 10.30 0.47 -12.46
N THR A 145 11.60 0.27 -12.28
CA THR A 145 12.54 1.39 -12.13
C THR A 145 12.71 2.20 -13.41
N GLU A 146 12.66 1.55 -14.57
CA GLU A 146 12.69 2.24 -15.86
C GLU A 146 11.44 3.09 -16.14
N LYS A 147 10.27 2.67 -15.66
CA LYS A 147 8.98 3.37 -15.86
C LYS A 147 8.70 4.45 -14.81
N ASN A 148 9.23 4.29 -13.60
CA ASN A 148 8.99 5.18 -12.47
C ASN A 148 10.18 6.15 -12.30
N PHE A 149 10.19 7.20 -13.08
CA PHE A 149 11.20 8.26 -13.03
C PHE A 149 10.56 9.58 -12.55
N LYS A 150 11.36 10.49 -12.04
CA LYS A 150 10.88 11.80 -11.59
C LYS A 150 10.18 12.55 -12.73
N GLY A 151 8.94 12.96 -12.48
CA GLY A 151 8.03 13.56 -13.45
C GLY A 151 7.18 12.56 -14.24
N GLY A 152 7.45 11.25 -14.12
CA GLY A 152 6.64 10.19 -14.73
C GLY A 152 5.34 9.95 -13.98
N SER A 153 4.37 9.33 -14.65
CA SER A 153 3.04 9.05 -14.09
C SER A 153 2.63 7.58 -14.21
N HIS A 154 3.60 6.67 -14.31
CA HIS A 154 3.31 5.24 -14.58
C HIS A 154 2.37 4.61 -13.55
N LEU A 155 2.57 4.91 -12.26
CA LEU A 155 1.72 4.42 -11.16
C LEU A 155 0.82 5.52 -10.57
N TYR A 156 0.57 6.58 -11.30
CA TYR A 156 -0.17 7.74 -10.80
C TYR A 156 -1.40 8.04 -11.65
N TYR A 157 -2.50 8.38 -10.98
CA TYR A 157 -3.69 8.90 -11.63
C TYR A 157 -3.44 10.27 -12.27
N ASN A 158 -4.20 10.59 -13.31
CA ASN A 158 -4.08 11.85 -14.06
C ASN A 158 -3.97 13.08 -13.15
N GLY A 159 -2.92 13.89 -13.38
CA GLY A 159 -2.63 15.09 -12.58
C GLY A 159 -1.63 14.86 -11.45
N PHE A 160 -1.30 13.59 -11.14
CA PHE A 160 -0.28 13.21 -10.16
C PHE A 160 0.92 12.56 -10.85
N LYS A 161 2.05 12.57 -10.20
CA LYS A 161 3.30 12.06 -10.78
C LYS A 161 4.31 11.70 -9.71
N GLN A 162 5.27 10.88 -10.10
CA GLN A 162 6.47 10.61 -9.31
C GLN A 162 7.30 11.89 -9.14
N GLU A 163 7.61 12.23 -7.91
CA GLU A 163 8.60 13.26 -7.57
C GLU A 163 9.79 12.59 -6.87
N ASP A 164 9.95 12.79 -5.57
CA ASP A 164 11.03 12.19 -4.78
C ASP A 164 10.55 11.09 -3.83
N GLN A 165 9.36 10.51 -4.09
CA GLN A 165 8.83 9.42 -3.29
C GLN A 165 9.75 8.18 -3.37
N PRO A 166 10.12 7.58 -2.23
CA PRO A 166 10.84 6.32 -2.23
C PRO A 166 9.99 5.19 -2.81
N PHE A 167 10.63 4.28 -3.52
CA PHE A 167 9.97 3.06 -3.99
C PHE A 167 9.95 2.01 -2.89
N VAL A 168 8.79 1.44 -2.65
CA VAL A 168 8.61 0.39 -1.65
C VAL A 168 7.74 -0.72 -2.23
N ASN A 169 8.23 -1.95 -2.18
CA ASN A 169 7.34 -3.08 -2.37
C ASN A 169 6.67 -3.37 -1.01
N SER A 170 5.49 -2.80 -0.81
CA SER A 170 4.83 -2.83 0.49
C SER A 170 4.13 -4.15 0.78
N GLU A 171 4.03 -5.04 -0.22
CA GLU A 171 3.53 -6.39 -0.02
C GLU A 171 4.11 -7.34 -1.06
N CYS A 172 4.93 -8.29 -0.62
CA CYS A 172 5.50 -9.32 -1.44
C CYS A 172 5.64 -10.63 -0.67
N GLY A 173 5.70 -11.71 -1.38
CA GLY A 173 5.84 -13.06 -0.84
C GLY A 173 5.62 -14.07 -1.94
N ASN A 174 5.50 -15.32 -1.57
CA ASN A 174 5.21 -16.39 -2.51
C ASN A 174 4.47 -17.53 -1.81
N VAL A 175 3.36 -17.21 -1.18
CA VAL A 175 2.76 -18.10 -0.20
C VAL A 175 1.66 -18.95 -0.75
N TRP A 176 0.93 -18.46 -1.71
CA TRP A 176 -0.23 -19.18 -2.22
C TRP A 176 -0.07 -19.58 -3.67
N GLY A 177 -0.28 -20.85 -3.93
CA GLY A 177 -0.31 -21.55 -5.18
C GLY A 177 -0.86 -20.88 -6.42
N TYR A 178 -0.51 -19.62 -6.69
CA TYR A 178 -0.71 -19.12 -8.04
C TYR A 178 0.25 -19.86 -8.98
N LYS A 179 -0.10 -19.94 -10.26
CA LYS A 179 0.66 -20.67 -11.26
C LYS A 179 2.12 -20.21 -11.27
N GLY A 180 3.02 -21.13 -10.98
CA GLY A 180 4.46 -20.87 -10.89
C GLY A 180 4.97 -20.48 -9.51
N SER A 181 4.11 -20.43 -8.49
CA SER A 181 4.55 -20.25 -7.11
C SER A 181 5.25 -21.49 -6.59
N THR A 182 6.07 -21.31 -5.54
CA THR A 182 6.77 -22.39 -4.84
C THR A 182 6.01 -22.91 -3.63
N GLY A 183 4.70 -22.60 -3.51
CA GLY A 183 3.89 -22.75 -2.31
C GLY A 183 3.93 -24.09 -1.58
N ASP A 184 4.13 -25.19 -2.28
CA ASP A 184 4.21 -26.54 -1.70
C ASP A 184 5.64 -27.07 -1.55
N VAL A 185 6.64 -26.21 -1.75
CA VAL A 185 8.06 -26.58 -1.64
C VAL A 185 8.77 -25.64 -0.67
N ASP A 186 10.00 -25.99 -0.30
CA ASP A 186 10.87 -25.10 0.46
C ASP A 186 11.14 -23.80 -0.31
N TRP A 187 10.42 -22.75 0.01
CA TRP A 187 10.52 -21.46 -0.66
C TRP A 187 11.64 -20.57 -0.10
N SER A 188 12.44 -21.04 0.86
CA SER A 188 13.58 -20.30 1.39
C SER A 188 14.59 -19.93 0.31
N TYR A 189 14.78 -20.81 -0.67
CA TYR A 189 15.62 -20.54 -1.83
C TYR A 189 15.03 -19.47 -2.75
N ASP A 190 13.72 -19.50 -2.96
CA ASP A 190 13.01 -18.51 -3.76
C ASP A 190 13.03 -17.13 -3.10
N TYR A 191 12.77 -17.08 -1.78
CA TYR A 191 12.95 -15.88 -0.96
C TYR A 191 14.38 -15.32 -1.05
N HIS A 192 15.38 -16.17 -0.97
CA HIS A 192 16.79 -15.77 -1.12
C HIS A 192 17.04 -15.11 -2.48
N ARG A 193 16.50 -15.66 -3.57
CA ARG A 193 16.59 -15.07 -4.91
C ARG A 193 15.88 -13.72 -4.98
N MET A 194 14.67 -13.62 -4.44
CA MET A 194 13.91 -12.38 -4.34
C MET A 194 14.71 -11.27 -3.65
N ILE A 195 15.24 -11.53 -2.46
CA ILE A 195 16.05 -10.56 -1.71
C ILE A 195 17.32 -10.16 -2.46
N ASN A 196 17.96 -11.11 -3.14
CA ASN A 196 19.15 -10.80 -3.96
C ASN A 196 18.79 -9.93 -5.16
N SER A 197 17.62 -10.13 -5.77
CA SER A 197 17.12 -9.24 -6.82
C SER A 197 16.85 -7.84 -6.28
N PHE A 198 16.16 -7.71 -5.15
CA PHE A 198 15.87 -6.41 -4.52
C PHE A 198 17.14 -5.59 -4.24
N ARG A 199 18.19 -6.22 -3.76
CA ARG A 199 19.48 -5.58 -3.47
C ARG A 199 20.24 -5.05 -4.68
N LYS A 200 19.85 -5.42 -5.89
CA LYS A 200 20.46 -4.92 -7.14
C LYS A 200 19.91 -3.55 -7.55
N PHE A 201 18.78 -3.14 -6.99
CA PHE A 201 18.09 -1.91 -7.36
C PHE A 201 18.15 -0.91 -6.20
N PRO A 202 19.12 0.03 -6.23
CA PRO A 202 19.28 1.03 -5.17
C PRO A 202 18.11 2.02 -5.08
N GLU A 203 17.26 2.08 -6.09
CA GLU A 203 16.02 2.86 -6.11
C GLU A 203 14.97 2.30 -5.16
N LEU A 204 15.01 0.99 -4.90
CA LEU A 204 14.09 0.33 -3.97
C LEU A 204 14.49 0.64 -2.52
N ALA A 205 13.71 1.48 -1.86
CA ALA A 205 13.96 1.90 -0.48
C ALA A 205 13.64 0.82 0.56
N GLY A 206 12.75 -0.12 0.23
CA GLY A 206 12.37 -1.19 1.14
C GLY A 206 11.34 -2.15 0.57
N TRP A 207 11.11 -3.21 1.34
CA TRP A 207 10.07 -4.19 1.06
C TRP A 207 9.48 -4.75 2.36
N LEU A 208 8.23 -5.17 2.29
CA LEU A 208 7.54 -5.88 3.35
C LEU A 208 7.15 -7.27 2.84
N TYR A 209 7.65 -8.29 3.52
CA TYR A 209 7.26 -9.65 3.26
C TYR A 209 5.93 -9.95 3.96
N THR A 210 5.00 -10.52 3.21
CA THR A 210 3.68 -10.91 3.72
C THR A 210 3.32 -12.33 3.26
N GLU A 211 2.31 -12.91 3.90
CA GLU A 211 1.78 -14.24 3.58
C GLU A 211 0.67 -14.18 2.54
#